data_43a52dc77d3fd88e0f698b07210910ba
#
_entry.id   43a52dc77d3fd88e0f698b07210910ba
#
_cell.length_a   1.000
_cell.length_b   1.000
_cell.length_c   1.000
_cell.angle_alpha   90.00
_cell.angle_beta   90.00
_cell.angle_gamma   90.00
#
_symmetry.space_group_name_H-M   'P 1'
#
loop_
_entity.id
_entity.type
_entity.pdbx_description
1 polymer ?
#
loop_
_entity_poly.entity_id
_entity_poly.type
_entity_poly.pdbx_seq_one_letter_code
_entity_poly.pdbx_strand_id
1 'polypeptide(L)'
;FCGEEAYPLPAECYQGGDIKVLAGEFAEIHGDAYVAPCKGMSEEELFASEAFETLKNALVDYALPKNIAALQRDLGKYRIDYDVWFHESTLHESGAVKAVVDKLLELGACYKAEDGAIMYRSAQYAAKYGTVNKKKTEDGTEEEAKDEVLVRANGIPTYFAADIAYHYNKLAVRGFDRAIDIWGADHHGHVARMKGAMDAVGLDGTKLDVVLMQMVNLMRDGQPVRMSKRTGNAITLTDLLEEVPIDSARFLFNMHESSSTLDFDLDLAVRNDSENPVYYVQYAHARICSVLKKLEAAGVTFEGADALDASLLTDPSEQALLRLLSAFP
;
A
#
# COMPACT_ATOMS: atom_id res chain seq x y z
N PHE A 1 5.10 -30.34 -2.15
CA PHE A 1 6.33 -30.27 -2.93
C PHE A 1 7.26 -31.47 -2.71
N CYS A 2 7.29 -32.04 -1.52
CA CYS A 2 8.22 -33.13 -1.19
C CYS A 2 7.77 -34.53 -1.63
N GLY A 3 6.69 -34.68 -2.39
CA GLY A 3 6.25 -35.96 -2.99
C GLY A 3 5.68 -36.99 -2.01
N GLU A 4 5.54 -36.64 -0.75
CA GLU A 4 4.83 -37.36 0.30
C GLU A 4 3.61 -36.56 0.73
N GLU A 5 2.70 -37.11 1.52
CA GLU A 5 1.43 -36.51 1.92
C GLU A 5 1.55 -35.01 2.18
N ALA A 6 0.66 -34.21 1.55
CA ALA A 6 0.72 -32.76 1.61
C ALA A 6 0.86 -32.26 3.06
N TYR A 7 2.00 -31.67 3.38
CA TYR A 7 2.21 -31.01 4.67
C TYR A 7 1.17 -29.92 4.83
N PRO A 8 0.32 -29.96 5.83
CA PRO A 8 -0.71 -28.95 6.00
C PRO A 8 -0.04 -27.61 6.27
N LEU A 9 -0.36 -26.60 5.44
CA LEU A 9 0.11 -25.24 5.69
C LEU A 9 -0.36 -24.79 7.08
N PRO A 10 0.54 -24.32 7.96
CA PRO A 10 0.15 -23.75 9.25
C PRO A 10 -0.91 -22.65 9.09
N ALA A 11 -1.85 -22.55 10.02
CA ALA A 11 -2.98 -21.62 9.92
C ALA A 11 -2.55 -20.14 9.88
N GLU A 12 -1.38 -19.85 10.43
CA GLU A 12 -0.74 -18.53 10.42
C GLU A 12 -0.10 -18.16 9.08
N CYS A 13 0.13 -19.13 8.20
CA CYS A 13 0.66 -18.89 6.87
C CYS A 13 -0.42 -18.36 5.92
N TYR A 14 0.02 -17.70 4.85
CA TYR A 14 -0.87 -17.30 3.77
C TYR A 14 -1.52 -18.53 3.10
N GLN A 15 -2.85 -18.56 3.09
CA GLN A 15 -3.67 -19.70 2.62
C GLN A 15 -4.18 -19.54 1.18
N GLY A 16 -3.66 -18.57 0.40
CA GLY A 16 -4.11 -18.30 -0.96
C GLY A 16 -3.86 -19.45 -1.91
N GLY A 17 -4.81 -19.70 -2.80
CA GLY A 17 -4.71 -20.73 -3.84
C GLY A 17 -3.65 -20.43 -4.89
N ASP A 18 -3.30 -19.17 -5.09
CA ASP A 18 -2.26 -18.67 -5.99
C ASP A 18 -0.88 -19.28 -5.68
N ILE A 19 -0.52 -19.42 -4.40
CA ILE A 19 0.74 -20.06 -3.99
C ILE A 19 0.79 -21.51 -4.43
N LYS A 20 -0.33 -22.24 -4.36
CA LYS A 20 -0.40 -23.63 -4.81
C LYS A 20 -0.23 -23.73 -6.32
N VAL A 21 -0.81 -22.79 -7.07
CA VAL A 21 -0.66 -22.73 -8.54
C VAL A 21 0.80 -22.49 -8.91
N LEU A 22 1.44 -21.47 -8.31
CA LEU A 22 2.85 -21.15 -8.56
C LEU A 22 3.78 -22.31 -8.20
N ALA A 23 3.52 -23.00 -7.07
CA ALA A 23 4.29 -24.17 -6.67
C ALA A 23 4.09 -25.33 -7.64
N GLY A 24 2.88 -25.54 -8.16
CA GLY A 24 2.58 -26.55 -9.16
C GLY A 24 3.30 -26.29 -10.48
N GLU A 25 3.22 -25.06 -10.99
CA GLU A 25 3.92 -24.64 -12.21
C GLU A 25 5.45 -24.81 -12.08
N PHE A 26 6.00 -24.42 -10.92
CA PHE A 26 7.43 -24.60 -10.64
C PHE A 26 7.83 -26.08 -10.67
N ALA A 27 7.00 -26.95 -10.06
CA ALA A 27 7.22 -28.39 -10.07
C ALA A 27 7.12 -29.01 -11.47
N GLU A 28 6.21 -28.54 -12.31
CA GLU A 28 6.10 -28.98 -13.71
C GLU A 28 7.36 -28.65 -14.52
N ILE A 29 7.97 -27.49 -14.27
CA ILE A 29 9.16 -27.03 -14.99
C ILE A 29 10.43 -27.78 -14.51
N HIS A 30 10.58 -27.94 -13.20
CA HIS A 30 11.82 -28.39 -12.58
C HIS A 30 11.79 -29.85 -12.09
N GLY A 31 10.62 -30.51 -12.12
CA GLY A 31 10.46 -31.84 -11.56
C GLY A 31 10.86 -31.87 -10.08
N ASP A 32 11.66 -32.86 -9.70
CA ASP A 32 12.16 -33.03 -8.33
C ASP A 32 13.59 -32.49 -8.11
N ALA A 33 14.14 -31.76 -9.08
CA ALA A 33 15.54 -31.31 -9.04
C ALA A 33 15.93 -30.56 -7.76
N TYR A 34 15.03 -29.71 -7.25
CA TYR A 34 15.25 -28.94 -6.02
C TYR A 34 14.78 -29.66 -4.75
N VAL A 35 13.92 -30.67 -4.89
CA VAL A 35 13.35 -31.42 -3.77
C VAL A 35 14.20 -32.64 -3.44
N ALA A 36 14.76 -33.28 -4.48
CA ALA A 36 15.57 -34.48 -4.30
C ALA A 36 16.71 -34.31 -3.28
N PRO A 37 17.45 -33.18 -3.25
CA PRO A 37 18.49 -32.96 -2.24
C PRO A 37 17.96 -32.81 -0.80
N CYS A 38 16.67 -32.51 -0.64
CA CYS A 38 16.02 -32.30 0.68
C CYS A 38 15.36 -33.56 1.22
N LYS A 39 15.26 -34.63 0.43
CA LYS A 39 14.58 -35.88 0.81
C LYS A 39 15.27 -36.58 2.00
N GLY A 40 14.46 -36.95 2.99
CA GLY A 40 14.94 -37.73 4.15
C GLY A 40 15.58 -36.90 5.26
N MET A 41 15.61 -35.58 5.13
CA MET A 41 16.03 -34.68 6.22
C MET A 41 14.91 -34.52 7.24
N SER A 42 15.26 -34.38 8.51
CA SER A 42 14.34 -33.86 9.52
C SER A 42 14.05 -32.39 9.26
N GLU A 43 12.99 -31.85 9.86
CA GLU A 43 12.60 -30.40 9.67
C GLU A 43 13.75 -29.47 10.11
N GLU A 44 14.43 -29.78 11.22
CA GLU A 44 15.56 -29.01 11.73
C GLU A 44 16.77 -29.04 10.77
N GLU A 45 17.11 -30.25 10.26
CA GLU A 45 18.17 -30.41 9.26
C GLU A 45 17.84 -29.73 7.96
N LEU A 46 16.57 -29.80 7.52
CA LEU A 46 16.09 -29.15 6.28
C LEU A 46 16.28 -27.65 6.34
N PHE A 47 15.75 -27.00 7.38
CA PHE A 47 15.84 -25.53 7.49
C PHE A 47 17.27 -25.02 7.69
N ALA A 48 18.19 -25.85 8.14
CA ALA A 48 19.61 -25.52 8.28
C ALA A 48 20.42 -25.83 7.01
N SER A 49 19.83 -26.50 6.01
CA SER A 49 20.56 -26.98 4.83
C SER A 49 20.72 -25.95 3.73
N GLU A 50 21.84 -26.00 3.02
CA GLU A 50 22.07 -25.22 1.78
C GLU A 50 21.07 -25.62 0.68
N ALA A 51 20.63 -26.88 0.66
CA ALA A 51 19.62 -27.36 -0.29
C ALA A 51 18.28 -26.65 -0.13
N PHE A 52 17.86 -26.39 1.12
CA PHE A 52 16.64 -25.65 1.40
C PHE A 52 16.76 -24.17 0.98
N GLU A 53 17.87 -23.52 1.29
CA GLU A 53 18.12 -22.15 0.86
C GLU A 53 18.13 -22.03 -0.69
N THR A 54 18.71 -23.01 -1.37
CA THR A 54 18.70 -23.07 -2.84
C THR A 54 17.29 -23.23 -3.38
N LEU A 55 16.48 -24.13 -2.82
CA LEU A 55 15.07 -24.30 -3.20
C LEU A 55 14.26 -23.02 -2.93
N LYS A 56 14.42 -22.44 -1.74
CA LYS A 56 13.72 -21.21 -1.35
C LYS A 56 14.02 -20.08 -2.33
N ASN A 57 15.28 -19.84 -2.64
CA ASN A 57 15.69 -18.81 -3.57
C ASN A 57 15.14 -19.05 -4.97
N ALA A 58 15.21 -20.27 -5.48
CA ALA A 58 14.66 -20.64 -6.78
C ALA A 58 13.12 -20.43 -6.85
N LEU A 59 12.39 -20.75 -5.77
CA LEU A 59 10.95 -20.48 -5.69
C LEU A 59 10.65 -18.98 -5.66
N VAL A 60 11.42 -18.20 -4.93
CA VAL A 60 11.28 -16.73 -4.89
C VAL A 60 11.56 -16.13 -6.27
N ASP A 61 12.67 -16.50 -6.90
CA ASP A 61 13.06 -16.02 -8.24
C ASP A 61 12.02 -16.36 -9.31
N TYR A 62 11.31 -17.47 -9.15
CA TYR A 62 10.22 -17.87 -10.04
C TYR A 62 8.92 -17.13 -9.76
N ALA A 63 8.49 -17.07 -8.51
CA ALA A 63 7.16 -16.59 -8.12
C ALA A 63 7.06 -15.06 -8.01
N LEU A 64 8.09 -14.40 -7.46
CA LEU A 64 8.06 -12.97 -7.19
C LEU A 64 7.89 -12.12 -8.47
N PRO A 65 8.63 -12.35 -9.58
CA PRO A 65 8.41 -11.60 -10.81
C PRO A 65 7.00 -11.78 -11.38
N LYS A 66 6.41 -12.97 -11.27
CA LYS A 66 5.04 -13.25 -11.72
C LYS A 66 4.03 -12.48 -10.88
N ASN A 67 4.19 -12.45 -9.56
CA ASN A 67 3.32 -11.69 -8.67
C ASN A 67 3.43 -10.19 -8.92
N ILE A 68 4.64 -9.67 -9.10
CA ILE A 68 4.84 -8.24 -9.43
C ILE A 68 4.17 -7.91 -10.77
N ALA A 69 4.36 -8.74 -11.80
CA ALA A 69 3.73 -8.53 -13.10
C ALA A 69 2.19 -8.59 -13.01
N ALA A 70 1.63 -9.44 -12.16
CA ALA A 70 0.20 -9.49 -11.90
C ALA A 70 -0.30 -8.21 -11.22
N LEU A 71 0.40 -7.72 -10.19
CA LEU A 71 0.10 -6.45 -9.53
C LEU A 71 0.15 -5.28 -10.51
N GLN A 72 1.19 -5.19 -11.33
CA GLN A 72 1.34 -4.14 -12.34
C GLN A 72 0.17 -4.15 -13.34
N ARG A 73 -0.17 -5.33 -13.84
CA ARG A 73 -1.30 -5.50 -14.76
C ARG A 73 -2.62 -5.07 -14.13
N ASP A 74 -2.89 -5.49 -12.88
CA ASP A 74 -4.16 -5.23 -12.22
C ASP A 74 -4.29 -3.76 -11.78
N LEU A 75 -3.21 -3.14 -11.33
CA LEU A 75 -3.14 -1.70 -11.08
C LEU A 75 -3.26 -0.90 -12.38
N GLY A 76 -2.63 -1.34 -13.48
CA GLY A 76 -2.78 -0.72 -14.79
C GLY A 76 -4.22 -0.74 -15.30
N LYS A 77 -4.98 -1.82 -15.05
CA LYS A 77 -6.44 -1.87 -15.32
C LYS A 77 -7.20 -0.80 -14.51
N TYR A 78 -6.75 -0.52 -13.30
CA TYR A 78 -7.31 0.54 -12.45
C TYR A 78 -6.75 1.93 -12.80
N ARG A 79 -5.91 2.05 -13.83
CA ARG A 79 -5.22 3.27 -14.28
C ARG A 79 -4.30 3.84 -13.19
N ILE A 80 -3.57 2.97 -12.52
CA ILE A 80 -2.50 3.31 -11.59
C ILE A 80 -1.20 2.75 -12.15
N ASP A 81 -0.26 3.65 -12.44
CA ASP A 81 1.08 3.32 -12.89
C ASP A 81 2.10 3.88 -11.89
N TYR A 82 3.14 3.09 -11.61
CA TYR A 82 4.25 3.50 -10.75
C TYR A 82 5.51 3.71 -11.58
N ASP A 83 6.19 4.82 -11.38
CA ASP A 83 7.47 5.11 -12.04
C ASP A 83 8.58 4.19 -11.56
N VAL A 84 8.53 3.77 -10.29
CA VAL A 84 9.54 2.93 -9.65
C VAL A 84 8.89 1.82 -8.84
N TRP A 85 9.26 0.59 -9.15
CA TRP A 85 9.00 -0.59 -8.34
C TRP A 85 10.24 -0.87 -7.51
N PHE A 86 10.20 -0.51 -6.23
CA PHE A 86 11.34 -0.60 -5.34
C PHE A 86 11.36 -1.95 -4.64
N HIS A 87 12.49 -2.66 -4.70
CA HIS A 87 12.69 -3.94 -4.04
C HIS A 87 13.45 -3.75 -2.73
N GLU A 88 12.86 -4.16 -1.61
CA GLU A 88 13.47 -4.08 -0.28
C GLU A 88 14.80 -4.86 -0.21
N SER A 89 14.92 -5.98 -0.96
CA SER A 89 16.16 -6.77 -1.03
C SER A 89 17.39 -5.92 -1.40
N THR A 90 17.20 -4.89 -2.23
CA THR A 90 18.29 -3.97 -2.60
C THR A 90 18.89 -3.21 -1.41
N LEU A 91 18.09 -2.94 -0.37
CA LEU A 91 18.57 -2.30 0.86
C LEU A 91 19.47 -3.24 1.68
N HIS A 92 19.14 -4.53 1.69
CA HIS A 92 19.92 -5.55 2.37
C HIS A 92 21.22 -5.86 1.61
N GLU A 93 21.11 -6.10 0.31
CA GLU A 93 22.24 -6.43 -0.57
C GLU A 93 23.27 -5.30 -0.65
N SER A 94 22.81 -4.05 -0.70
CA SER A 94 23.71 -2.87 -0.71
C SER A 94 24.29 -2.53 0.67
N GLY A 95 23.83 -3.19 1.75
CA GLY A 95 24.22 -2.85 3.11
C GLY A 95 23.57 -1.57 3.66
N ALA A 96 22.57 -1.00 2.97
CA ALA A 96 21.92 0.25 3.39
C ALA A 96 21.22 0.12 4.75
N VAL A 97 20.61 -1.04 5.06
CA VAL A 97 20.00 -1.30 6.36
C VAL A 97 21.06 -1.21 7.46
N LYS A 98 22.22 -1.87 7.28
CA LYS A 98 23.31 -1.83 8.23
C LYS A 98 23.86 -0.41 8.39
N ALA A 99 24.06 0.32 7.30
CA ALA A 99 24.58 1.68 7.33
C ALA A 99 23.67 2.64 8.12
N VAL A 100 22.36 2.50 8.00
CA VAL A 100 21.40 3.31 8.76
C VAL A 100 21.42 2.92 10.25
N VAL A 101 21.51 1.65 10.60
CA VAL A 101 21.64 1.20 11.99
C VAL A 101 22.94 1.72 12.61
N ASP A 102 24.06 1.62 11.90
CA ASP A 102 25.36 2.16 12.37
C ASP A 102 25.26 3.67 12.59
N LYS A 103 24.64 4.40 11.69
CA LYS A 103 24.42 5.86 11.83
C LYS A 103 23.56 6.20 13.06
N LEU A 104 22.50 5.45 13.32
CA LEU A 104 21.66 5.64 14.52
C LEU A 104 22.45 5.37 15.82
N LEU A 105 23.38 4.39 15.80
CA LEU A 105 24.28 4.13 16.92
C LEU A 105 25.27 5.29 17.13
N GLU A 106 25.88 5.81 16.07
CA GLU A 106 26.79 6.96 16.11
C GLU A 106 26.10 8.22 16.64
N LEU A 107 24.85 8.44 16.29
CA LEU A 107 24.04 9.56 16.76
C LEU A 107 23.46 9.37 18.19
N GLY A 108 23.72 8.21 18.82
CA GLY A 108 23.23 7.87 20.16
C GLY A 108 21.72 7.59 20.22
N ALA A 109 21.07 7.45 19.06
CA ALA A 109 19.66 7.11 18.96
C ALA A 109 19.38 5.62 19.20
N CYS A 110 20.41 4.79 19.13
CA CYS A 110 20.38 3.36 19.43
C CYS A 110 21.43 2.99 20.47
N TYR A 111 21.25 1.81 21.07
CA TYR A 111 22.21 1.22 22.00
C TYR A 111 22.21 -0.31 21.86
N LYS A 112 23.27 -0.95 22.32
CA LYS A 112 23.34 -2.41 22.41
C LYS A 112 22.80 -2.88 23.76
N ALA A 113 21.84 -3.80 23.73
CA ALA A 113 21.34 -4.49 24.90
C ALA A 113 22.33 -5.57 25.38
N GLU A 114 22.12 -6.10 26.58
CA GLU A 114 23.00 -7.12 27.21
C GLU A 114 23.06 -8.42 26.39
N ASP A 115 21.98 -8.80 25.72
CA ASP A 115 21.88 -9.95 24.83
C ASP A 115 22.50 -9.75 23.45
N GLY A 116 23.01 -8.53 23.18
CA GLY A 116 23.60 -8.14 21.90
C GLY A 116 22.65 -7.56 20.88
N ALA A 117 21.35 -7.49 21.17
CA ALA A 117 20.37 -6.82 20.32
C ALA A 117 20.67 -5.30 20.20
N ILE A 118 20.31 -4.68 19.08
CA ILE A 118 20.39 -3.23 18.91
C ILE A 118 18.97 -2.66 19.11
N MET A 119 18.86 -1.79 20.11
CA MET A 119 17.63 -1.17 20.54
C MET A 119 17.58 0.31 20.09
N TYR A 120 16.45 0.73 19.55
CA TYR A 120 16.16 2.11 19.16
C TYR A 120 15.36 2.81 20.26
N ARG A 121 15.74 4.04 20.62
CA ARG A 121 15.09 4.87 21.64
C ARG A 121 13.79 5.49 21.11
N SER A 122 12.84 4.63 20.76
CA SER A 122 11.60 5.00 20.09
C SER A 122 10.79 6.01 20.87
N ALA A 123 10.63 5.82 22.16
CA ALA A 123 9.86 6.71 23.03
C ALA A 123 10.37 8.17 23.01
N GLN A 124 11.70 8.34 22.99
CA GLN A 124 12.35 9.65 22.99
C GLN A 124 12.02 10.45 21.73
N TYR A 125 12.11 9.81 20.56
CA TYR A 125 11.96 10.51 19.28
C TYR A 125 10.51 10.59 18.80
N ALA A 126 9.69 9.58 19.11
CA ALA A 126 8.29 9.56 18.71
C ALA A 126 7.41 10.58 19.46
N ALA A 127 7.81 10.97 20.66
CA ALA A 127 7.04 11.90 21.52
C ALA A 127 6.67 13.24 20.84
N LYS A 128 7.49 13.70 19.89
CA LYS A 128 7.23 14.92 19.10
C LYS A 128 6.04 14.76 18.16
N TYR A 129 5.72 13.54 17.73
CA TYR A 129 4.75 13.26 16.67
C TYR A 129 3.45 12.61 17.16
N GLY A 130 3.31 12.42 18.45
CA GLY A 130 2.11 11.86 19.05
C GLY A 130 2.40 10.92 20.21
N THR A 131 1.35 10.44 20.84
CA THR A 131 1.45 9.44 21.89
C THR A 131 1.90 8.11 21.30
N VAL A 132 3.07 7.67 21.69
CA VAL A 132 3.43 6.24 21.56
C VAL A 132 2.40 5.48 22.40
N ASN A 133 1.67 4.55 21.77
CA ASN A 133 0.61 3.80 22.45
C ASN A 133 1.15 3.22 23.76
N LYS A 134 0.75 3.81 24.87
CA LYS A 134 0.94 3.22 26.19
C LYS A 134 0.01 2.01 26.26
N LYS A 135 0.56 0.81 26.28
CA LYS A 135 -0.25 -0.37 26.57
C LYS A 135 -0.73 -0.23 28.02
N LYS A 136 -2.05 -0.27 28.22
CA LYS A 136 -2.58 -0.48 29.57
C LYS A 136 -2.33 -1.95 29.92
N THR A 137 -1.64 -2.18 31.01
CA THR A 137 -1.52 -3.50 31.63
C THR A 137 -2.90 -3.94 32.16
N GLU A 138 -3.09 -5.23 32.40
CA GLU A 138 -4.36 -5.77 32.91
C GLU A 138 -4.80 -5.13 34.25
N ASP A 139 -3.86 -4.57 35.01
CA ASP A 139 -4.10 -3.86 36.26
C ASP A 139 -4.37 -2.34 36.09
N GLY A 140 -4.42 -1.85 34.84
CA GLY A 140 -4.76 -0.47 34.51
C GLY A 140 -3.61 0.53 34.63
N THR A 141 -2.38 0.08 34.90
CA THR A 141 -1.19 0.94 34.88
C THR A 141 -0.75 1.19 33.43
N GLU A 142 -0.34 2.42 33.13
CA GLU A 142 0.21 2.76 31.82
C GLU A 142 1.66 2.25 31.76
N GLU A 143 1.91 1.31 30.86
CA GLU A 143 3.28 0.87 30.54
C GLU A 143 3.99 1.99 29.76
N GLU A 144 5.20 2.37 30.18
CA GLU A 144 6.02 3.31 29.42
C GLU A 144 6.28 2.75 28.03
N ALA A 145 6.35 3.64 27.04
CA ALA A 145 6.67 3.26 25.67
C ALA A 145 8.05 2.57 25.65
N LYS A 146 8.08 1.35 25.16
CA LYS A 146 9.32 0.55 25.11
C LYS A 146 10.15 0.96 23.89
N ASP A 147 11.48 0.91 24.08
CA ASP A 147 12.42 0.95 22.97
C ASP A 147 12.21 -0.25 22.03
N GLU A 148 12.54 -0.07 20.76
CA GLU A 148 12.27 -1.07 19.74
C GLU A 148 13.53 -1.76 19.26
N VAL A 149 13.42 -3.05 19.00
CA VAL A 149 14.51 -3.85 18.43
C VAL A 149 14.69 -3.50 16.96
N LEU A 150 15.87 -3.01 16.56
CA LEU A 150 16.26 -2.86 15.16
C LEU A 150 17.03 -4.06 14.64
N VAL A 151 17.92 -4.62 15.49
CA VAL A 151 18.65 -5.84 15.14
C VAL A 151 18.53 -6.81 16.30
N ARG A 152 18.08 -8.01 16.00
CA ARG A 152 17.92 -9.08 17.00
C ARG A 152 19.29 -9.55 17.52
N ALA A 153 19.32 -10.23 18.65
CA ALA A 153 20.54 -10.80 19.23
C ALA A 153 21.31 -11.74 18.28
N ASN A 154 20.61 -12.38 17.34
CA ASN A 154 21.20 -13.21 16.29
C ASN A 154 21.76 -12.41 15.09
N GLY A 155 21.77 -11.10 15.16
CA GLY A 155 22.28 -10.21 14.10
C GLY A 155 21.32 -9.93 12.93
N ILE A 156 20.10 -10.47 12.97
CA ILE A 156 19.10 -10.26 11.89
C ILE A 156 18.36 -8.95 12.11
N PRO A 157 18.36 -8.01 11.13
CA PRO A 157 17.57 -6.80 11.19
C PRO A 157 16.06 -7.10 11.27
N THR A 158 15.33 -6.22 11.93
CA THR A 158 13.86 -6.24 11.92
C THR A 158 13.30 -5.51 10.72
N TYR A 159 12.03 -5.70 10.42
CA TYR A 159 11.32 -4.92 9.40
C TYR A 159 11.42 -3.41 9.65
N PHE A 160 11.38 -3.00 10.92
CA PHE A 160 11.48 -1.57 11.25
C PHE A 160 12.84 -0.98 10.85
N ALA A 161 13.93 -1.73 10.97
CA ALA A 161 15.25 -1.28 10.50
C ALA A 161 15.28 -1.12 8.96
N ALA A 162 14.66 -2.04 8.23
CA ALA A 162 14.52 -1.95 6.78
C ALA A 162 13.62 -0.77 6.37
N ASP A 163 12.52 -0.54 7.07
CA ASP A 163 11.64 0.60 6.84
C ASP A 163 12.35 1.95 7.05
N ILE A 164 13.15 2.08 8.13
CA ILE A 164 13.96 3.29 8.35
C ILE A 164 14.95 3.50 7.19
N ALA A 165 15.61 2.45 6.74
CA ALA A 165 16.55 2.52 5.62
C ALA A 165 15.84 2.89 4.30
N TYR A 166 14.61 2.43 4.09
CA TYR A 166 13.83 2.78 2.92
C TYR A 166 13.42 4.26 2.93
N HIS A 167 12.95 4.78 4.07
CA HIS A 167 12.61 6.20 4.19
C HIS A 167 13.84 7.09 4.10
N TYR A 168 14.98 6.65 4.66
CA TYR A 168 16.28 7.32 4.44
C TYR A 168 16.66 7.34 2.95
N ASN A 169 16.40 6.24 2.22
CA ASN A 169 16.61 6.20 0.77
C ASN A 169 15.74 7.23 0.06
N LYS A 170 14.44 7.34 0.38
CA LYS A 170 13.54 8.34 -0.21
C LYS A 170 14.04 9.77 0.02
N LEU A 171 14.30 10.14 1.26
CA LEU A 171 14.55 11.54 1.64
C LEU A 171 15.99 11.97 1.47
N ALA A 172 16.99 11.10 1.73
CA ALA A 172 18.39 11.44 1.69
C ALA A 172 19.09 11.00 0.40
N VAL A 173 18.86 9.76 -0.06
CA VAL A 173 19.58 9.21 -1.23
C VAL A 173 18.93 9.68 -2.53
N ARG A 174 17.61 9.56 -2.63
CA ARG A 174 16.84 10.03 -3.80
C ARG A 174 16.52 11.51 -3.75
N GLY A 175 16.67 12.15 -2.59
CA GLY A 175 16.57 13.59 -2.43
C GLY A 175 15.17 14.17 -2.57
N PHE A 176 14.13 13.42 -2.24
CA PHE A 176 12.75 13.93 -2.25
C PHE A 176 12.57 14.96 -1.12
N ASP A 177 11.92 16.07 -1.43
CA ASP A 177 11.56 17.10 -0.45
C ASP A 177 10.47 16.63 0.49
N ARG A 178 9.61 15.71 0.03
CA ARG A 178 8.47 15.16 0.77
C ARG A 178 8.25 13.71 0.38
N ALA A 179 8.03 12.85 1.35
CA ALA A 179 7.57 11.48 1.16
C ALA A 179 6.13 11.36 1.66
N ILE A 180 5.26 10.70 0.88
CA ILE A 180 3.88 10.45 1.26
C ILE A 180 3.67 8.95 1.23
N ASP A 181 3.37 8.37 2.40
CA ASP A 181 3.08 6.95 2.53
C ASP A 181 1.58 6.73 2.70
N ILE A 182 1.07 5.67 2.11
CA ILE A 182 -0.33 5.26 2.24
C ILE A 182 -0.36 3.95 3.01
N TRP A 183 -0.87 3.98 4.24
CA TRP A 183 -0.91 2.81 5.13
C TRP A 183 -2.33 2.46 5.56
N GLY A 184 -2.56 1.21 5.93
CA GLY A 184 -3.79 0.83 6.62
C GLY A 184 -3.88 1.48 8.02
N ALA A 185 -5.09 1.75 8.47
CA ALA A 185 -5.32 2.40 9.76
C ALA A 185 -4.81 1.60 10.97
N ASP A 186 -4.63 0.29 10.82
CA ASP A 186 -3.99 -0.60 11.80
C ASP A 186 -2.53 -0.23 12.08
N HIS A 187 -1.86 0.48 11.15
CA HIS A 187 -0.51 1.01 11.32
C HIS A 187 -0.45 2.40 11.99
N HIS A 188 -1.56 2.93 12.49
CA HIS A 188 -1.60 4.25 13.16
C HIS A 188 -0.49 4.44 14.21
N GLY A 189 -0.25 3.45 15.06
CA GLY A 189 0.80 3.50 16.08
C GLY A 189 2.23 3.54 15.54
N HIS A 190 2.44 3.22 14.26
CA HIS A 190 3.75 3.21 13.62
C HIS A 190 4.16 4.58 13.08
N VAL A 191 3.20 5.48 12.84
CA VAL A 191 3.43 6.80 12.23
C VAL A 191 4.41 7.64 13.05
N ALA A 192 4.11 7.83 14.34
CA ALA A 192 4.95 8.64 15.23
C ALA A 192 6.37 8.06 15.37
N ARG A 193 6.49 6.74 15.40
CA ARG A 193 7.76 6.02 15.49
C ARG A 193 8.62 6.21 14.23
N MET A 194 8.01 6.13 13.05
CA MET A 194 8.71 6.31 11.79
C MET A 194 9.16 7.76 11.60
N LYS A 195 8.29 8.74 11.88
CA LYS A 195 8.66 10.16 11.86
C LYS A 195 9.79 10.48 12.85
N GLY A 196 9.70 9.93 14.06
CA GLY A 196 10.77 10.03 15.06
C GLY A 196 12.07 9.40 14.61
N ALA A 197 12.02 8.27 13.90
CA ALA A 197 13.20 7.63 13.34
C ALA A 197 13.87 8.47 12.25
N MET A 198 13.11 9.25 11.48
CA MET A 198 13.69 10.20 10.52
C MET A 198 14.44 11.33 11.24
N ASP A 199 13.88 11.89 12.32
CA ASP A 199 14.62 12.85 13.15
C ASP A 199 15.89 12.22 13.76
N ALA A 200 15.78 10.99 14.26
CA ALA A 200 16.88 10.26 14.89
C ALA A 200 18.05 9.98 13.95
N VAL A 201 17.79 9.74 12.67
CA VAL A 201 18.83 9.51 11.65
C VAL A 201 19.38 10.81 11.05
N GLY A 202 18.94 11.98 11.58
CA GLY A 202 19.42 13.31 11.17
C GLY A 202 18.67 13.91 9.99
N LEU A 203 17.49 13.44 9.71
CA LEU A 203 16.56 14.01 8.74
C LEU A 203 15.47 14.81 9.46
N ASP A 204 14.52 15.34 8.71
CA ASP A 204 13.31 15.99 9.24
C ASP A 204 12.09 15.09 9.06
N GLY A 205 11.60 14.54 10.16
CA GLY A 205 10.42 13.66 10.15
C GLY A 205 9.12 14.35 9.71
N THR A 206 9.08 15.69 9.65
CA THR A 206 7.93 16.42 9.10
C THR A 206 7.83 16.30 7.58
N LYS A 207 8.91 15.90 6.91
CA LYS A 207 8.90 15.60 5.46
C LYS A 207 8.22 14.29 5.11
N LEU A 208 7.91 13.45 6.10
CA LEU A 208 7.14 12.23 5.92
C LEU A 208 5.69 12.48 6.28
N ASP A 209 4.80 12.43 5.30
CA ASP A 209 3.36 12.39 5.53
C ASP A 209 2.84 10.97 5.40
N VAL A 210 1.90 10.62 6.25
CA VAL A 210 1.25 9.31 6.23
C VAL A 210 -0.26 9.50 6.10
N VAL A 211 -0.81 8.97 5.03
CA VAL A 211 -2.25 8.88 4.81
C VAL A 211 -2.71 7.53 5.34
N LEU A 212 -3.51 7.56 6.40
CA LEU A 212 -4.10 6.35 6.99
C LEU A 212 -5.43 6.03 6.31
N MET A 213 -5.50 4.84 5.71
CA MET A 213 -6.68 4.36 4.99
C MET A 213 -7.49 3.43 5.88
N GLN A 214 -8.79 3.72 6.02
CA GLN A 214 -9.74 2.84 6.68
C GLN A 214 -10.16 1.67 5.78
N MET A 215 -10.80 0.68 6.38
CA MET A 215 -11.32 -0.49 5.66
C MET A 215 -12.41 -0.10 4.68
N VAL A 216 -12.42 -0.78 3.54
CA VAL A 216 -13.51 -0.75 2.56
C VAL A 216 -14.29 -2.06 2.67
N ASN A 217 -15.59 -1.96 2.92
CA ASN A 217 -16.51 -3.08 2.87
C ASN A 217 -17.20 -3.08 1.51
N LEU A 218 -17.26 -4.22 0.84
CA LEU A 218 -18.09 -4.36 -0.35
C LEU A 218 -19.50 -4.78 0.06
N MET A 219 -20.51 -4.07 -0.45
CA MET A 219 -21.92 -4.30 -0.15
C MET A 219 -22.66 -4.73 -1.41
N ARG A 220 -23.58 -5.69 -1.28
CA ARG A 220 -24.51 -6.13 -2.32
C ARG A 220 -25.86 -6.44 -1.70
N ASP A 221 -26.93 -5.95 -2.29
CA ASP A 221 -28.30 -6.06 -1.73
C ASP A 221 -28.38 -5.61 -0.26
N GLY A 222 -27.60 -4.58 0.10
CA GLY A 222 -27.50 -4.07 1.48
C GLY A 222 -26.79 -5.01 2.46
N GLN A 223 -26.12 -6.06 1.98
CA GLN A 223 -25.40 -7.03 2.81
C GLN A 223 -23.89 -7.00 2.49
N PRO A 224 -23.02 -7.16 3.50
CA PRO A 224 -21.59 -7.21 3.25
C PRO A 224 -21.22 -8.48 2.49
N VAL A 225 -20.44 -8.30 1.42
CA VAL A 225 -19.79 -9.39 0.71
C VAL A 225 -18.57 -9.81 1.52
N ARG A 226 -18.57 -11.05 2.03
CA ARG A 226 -17.49 -11.54 2.89
C ARG A 226 -16.19 -11.64 2.11
N MET A 227 -15.17 -10.93 2.62
CA MET A 227 -13.81 -11.06 2.15
C MET A 227 -12.97 -11.77 3.22
N SER A 228 -12.29 -12.84 2.84
CA SER A 228 -11.41 -13.56 3.73
C SER A 228 -10.07 -13.81 3.05
N LYS A 229 -9.04 -13.06 3.42
CA LYS A 229 -7.67 -13.30 2.97
C LYS A 229 -7.15 -14.68 3.44
N ARG A 230 -7.67 -15.21 4.56
CA ARG A 230 -7.24 -16.50 5.14
C ARG A 230 -7.80 -17.71 4.41
N THR A 231 -8.97 -17.58 3.77
CA THR A 231 -9.63 -18.70 3.07
C THR A 231 -9.39 -18.68 1.57
N GLY A 232 -8.64 -17.71 1.03
CA GLY A 232 -8.44 -17.53 -0.41
C GLY A 232 -9.66 -16.99 -1.17
N ASN A 233 -10.73 -16.63 -0.45
CA ASN A 233 -11.96 -16.05 -1.02
C ASN A 233 -11.96 -14.52 -0.99
N ALA A 234 -10.81 -13.88 -1.00
CA ALA A 234 -10.72 -12.44 -1.10
C ALA A 234 -11.12 -11.99 -2.51
N ILE A 235 -12.02 -11.00 -2.59
CA ILE A 235 -12.32 -10.35 -3.87
C ILE A 235 -11.09 -9.51 -4.27
N THR A 236 -10.54 -9.82 -5.43
CA THR A 236 -9.39 -9.10 -5.98
C THR A 236 -9.83 -7.80 -6.66
N LEU A 237 -8.89 -6.90 -6.92
CA LEU A 237 -9.15 -5.71 -7.74
C LEU A 237 -9.64 -6.10 -9.15
N THR A 238 -9.11 -7.17 -9.71
CA THR A 238 -9.56 -7.69 -11.01
C THR A 238 -11.02 -8.11 -10.96
N ASP A 239 -11.42 -8.88 -9.94
CA ASP A 239 -12.81 -9.31 -9.77
C ASP A 239 -13.75 -8.10 -9.66
N LEU A 240 -13.36 -7.07 -8.91
CA LEU A 240 -14.13 -5.84 -8.81
C LEU A 240 -14.31 -5.15 -10.17
N LEU A 241 -13.22 -5.06 -10.97
CA LEU A 241 -13.24 -4.36 -12.26
C LEU A 241 -13.89 -5.19 -13.39
N GLU A 242 -14.08 -6.49 -13.22
CA GLU A 242 -14.90 -7.30 -14.13
C GLU A 242 -16.41 -7.00 -13.95
N GLU A 243 -16.81 -6.58 -12.76
CA GLU A 243 -18.20 -6.30 -12.44
C GLU A 243 -18.53 -4.79 -12.51
N VAL A 244 -17.65 -3.94 -11.99
CA VAL A 244 -17.87 -2.49 -11.86
C VAL A 244 -17.06 -1.73 -12.91
N PRO A 245 -17.69 -0.81 -13.68
CA PRO A 245 -16.98 0.07 -14.58
C PRO A 245 -15.89 0.86 -13.84
N ILE A 246 -14.70 0.95 -14.43
CA ILE A 246 -13.55 1.60 -13.78
C ILE A 246 -13.82 3.04 -13.37
N ASP A 247 -14.57 3.81 -14.18
CA ASP A 247 -14.89 5.19 -13.85
C ASP A 247 -15.77 5.27 -12.60
N SER A 248 -16.74 4.34 -12.46
CA SER A 248 -17.55 4.22 -11.25
C SER A 248 -16.72 3.84 -10.04
N ALA A 249 -15.86 2.83 -10.16
CA ALA A 249 -15.00 2.42 -9.07
C ALA A 249 -14.11 3.57 -8.57
N ARG A 250 -13.38 4.22 -9.48
CA ARG A 250 -12.48 5.33 -9.14
C ARG A 250 -13.21 6.52 -8.53
N PHE A 251 -14.35 6.89 -9.09
CA PHE A 251 -15.12 8.04 -8.60
C PHE A 251 -15.69 7.78 -7.20
N LEU A 252 -16.34 6.64 -7.00
CA LEU A 252 -16.95 6.29 -5.72
C LEU A 252 -15.91 6.15 -4.60
N PHE A 253 -14.74 5.57 -4.88
CA PHE A 253 -13.64 5.54 -3.91
C PHE A 253 -13.16 6.95 -3.54
N ASN A 254 -13.06 7.86 -4.53
CA ASN A 254 -12.59 9.23 -4.29
C ASN A 254 -13.64 10.17 -3.67
N MET A 255 -14.90 9.75 -3.59
CA MET A 255 -15.94 10.52 -2.88
C MET A 255 -15.82 10.44 -1.36
N HIS A 256 -15.00 9.54 -0.83
CA HIS A 256 -14.83 9.32 0.60
C HIS A 256 -13.45 9.76 1.07
N GLU A 257 -13.42 10.28 2.30
CA GLU A 257 -12.16 10.57 2.97
C GLU A 257 -11.45 9.27 3.39
N SER A 258 -10.13 9.25 3.29
CA SER A 258 -9.30 8.10 3.67
C SER A 258 -9.48 7.67 5.13
N SER A 259 -9.82 8.62 6.01
CA SER A 259 -10.01 8.41 7.45
C SER A 259 -11.34 7.76 7.84
N SER A 260 -12.29 7.63 6.91
CA SER A 260 -13.60 7.03 7.15
C SER A 260 -13.73 5.65 6.51
N THR A 261 -14.43 4.74 7.19
CA THR A 261 -14.80 3.43 6.60
C THR A 261 -15.76 3.65 5.44
N LEU A 262 -15.49 3.01 4.31
CA LEU A 262 -16.34 3.05 3.13
C LEU A 262 -17.12 1.73 3.00
N ASP A 263 -18.44 1.83 2.97
CA ASP A 263 -19.33 0.79 2.50
C ASP A 263 -19.58 1.01 1.00
N PHE A 264 -18.81 0.28 0.17
CA PHE A 264 -18.86 0.40 -1.28
C PHE A 264 -20.01 -0.44 -1.83
N ASP A 265 -21.03 0.24 -2.33
CA ASP A 265 -22.23 -0.38 -2.89
C ASP A 265 -21.99 -0.81 -4.35
N LEU A 266 -21.87 -2.14 -4.56
CA LEU A 266 -21.67 -2.75 -5.87
C LEU A 266 -22.88 -2.53 -6.79
N ASP A 267 -24.10 -2.54 -6.23
CA ASP A 267 -25.33 -2.38 -7.01
C ASP A 267 -25.46 -0.95 -7.52
N LEU A 268 -25.14 0.05 -6.66
CA LEU A 268 -25.09 1.45 -7.06
C LEU A 268 -24.02 1.69 -8.14
N ALA A 269 -22.87 1.06 -7.99
CA ALA A 269 -21.71 1.28 -8.88
C ALA A 269 -21.95 0.88 -10.33
N VAL A 270 -22.88 -0.05 -10.59
CA VAL A 270 -23.23 -0.53 -11.95
C VAL A 270 -24.47 0.14 -12.53
N ARG A 271 -25.17 0.97 -11.77
CA ARG A 271 -26.40 1.63 -12.25
C ARG A 271 -26.10 2.68 -13.32
N ASN A 272 -26.98 2.73 -14.33
CA ASN A 272 -26.93 3.70 -15.44
C ASN A 272 -28.07 4.73 -15.34
N ASP A 273 -28.26 5.29 -14.15
CA ASP A 273 -29.27 6.30 -13.88
C ASP A 273 -28.75 7.40 -12.94
N SER A 274 -29.58 8.39 -12.64
CA SER A 274 -29.23 9.56 -11.85
C SER A 274 -28.88 9.28 -10.37
N GLU A 275 -29.14 8.08 -9.88
CA GLU A 275 -28.74 7.70 -8.53
C GLU A 275 -27.24 7.38 -8.47
N ASN A 276 -26.65 6.92 -9.59
CA ASN A 276 -25.20 6.78 -9.68
C ASN A 276 -24.56 8.13 -9.97
N PRO A 277 -23.79 8.71 -9.04
CA PRO A 277 -23.20 10.04 -9.20
C PRO A 277 -22.23 10.12 -10.40
N VAL A 278 -21.58 9.03 -10.74
CA VAL A 278 -20.68 8.94 -11.89
C VAL A 278 -21.44 9.13 -13.20
N TYR A 279 -22.54 8.41 -13.34
CA TYR A 279 -23.41 8.51 -14.51
C TYR A 279 -23.93 9.95 -14.67
N TYR A 280 -24.32 10.58 -13.56
CA TYR A 280 -24.81 11.96 -13.57
C TYR A 280 -23.73 12.94 -14.08
N VAL A 281 -22.49 12.82 -13.59
CA VAL A 281 -21.36 13.65 -14.05
C VAL A 281 -21.04 13.40 -15.52
N GLN A 282 -20.98 12.14 -15.95
CA GLN A 282 -20.72 11.77 -17.35
C GLN A 282 -21.81 12.28 -18.27
N TYR A 283 -23.09 12.21 -17.84
CA TYR A 283 -24.22 12.75 -18.61
C TYR A 283 -24.13 14.27 -18.77
N ALA A 284 -23.79 15.00 -17.69
CA ALA A 284 -23.59 16.46 -17.76
C ALA A 284 -22.46 16.80 -18.75
N HIS A 285 -21.33 16.11 -18.68
CA HIS A 285 -20.21 16.27 -19.62
C HIS A 285 -20.63 15.99 -21.07
N ALA A 286 -21.34 14.90 -21.32
CA ALA A 286 -21.82 14.55 -22.66
C ALA A 286 -22.76 15.62 -23.24
N ARG A 287 -23.61 16.24 -22.40
CA ARG A 287 -24.47 17.37 -22.81
C ARG A 287 -23.67 18.60 -23.17
N ILE A 288 -22.67 18.97 -22.36
CA ILE A 288 -21.78 20.10 -22.65
C ILE A 288 -21.07 19.89 -23.99
N CYS A 289 -20.46 18.70 -24.18
CA CYS A 289 -19.83 18.35 -25.46
C CYS A 289 -20.80 18.43 -26.65
N SER A 290 -22.06 18.04 -26.46
CA SER A 290 -23.08 18.11 -27.51
C SER A 290 -23.46 19.57 -27.86
N VAL A 291 -23.51 20.46 -26.87
CA VAL A 291 -23.72 21.89 -27.07
C VAL A 291 -22.57 22.51 -27.86
N LEU A 292 -21.34 22.24 -27.46
CA LEU A 292 -20.13 22.73 -28.13
C LEU A 292 -20.06 22.28 -29.59
N LYS A 293 -20.34 20.99 -29.88
CA LYS A 293 -20.43 20.48 -31.27
C LYS A 293 -21.51 21.19 -32.11
N LYS A 294 -22.65 21.53 -31.51
CA LYS A 294 -23.71 22.29 -32.21
C LYS A 294 -23.29 23.71 -32.52
N LEU A 295 -22.58 24.38 -31.60
CA LEU A 295 -22.02 25.72 -31.83
C LEU A 295 -21.00 25.69 -32.96
N GLU A 296 -20.08 24.74 -32.95
CA GLU A 296 -19.10 24.55 -34.03
C GLU A 296 -19.80 24.35 -35.40
N ALA A 297 -20.80 23.43 -35.43
CA ALA A 297 -21.58 23.20 -36.67
C ALA A 297 -22.38 24.41 -37.15
N ALA A 298 -22.73 25.31 -36.25
CA ALA A 298 -23.38 26.59 -36.57
C ALA A 298 -22.39 27.69 -36.97
N GLY A 299 -21.08 27.40 -37.05
CA GLY A 299 -20.04 28.36 -37.39
C GLY A 299 -19.71 29.36 -36.28
N VAL A 300 -20.14 29.09 -35.04
CA VAL A 300 -19.79 29.92 -33.89
C VAL A 300 -18.38 29.49 -33.41
N THR A 301 -17.45 30.43 -33.49
CA THR A 301 -16.07 30.23 -33.03
C THR A 301 -15.85 30.96 -31.71
N PHE A 302 -15.04 30.34 -30.83
CA PHE A 302 -14.60 30.97 -29.60
C PHE A 302 -13.33 31.80 -29.88
N GLU A 303 -13.43 33.12 -29.72
CA GLU A 303 -12.33 34.07 -30.00
C GLU A 303 -11.37 34.26 -28.80
N GLY A 304 -11.54 33.48 -27.71
CA GLY A 304 -10.74 33.58 -26.51
C GLY A 304 -11.42 34.34 -25.37
N ALA A 305 -10.85 34.24 -24.18
CA ALA A 305 -11.43 34.85 -22.97
C ALA A 305 -11.49 36.39 -23.03
N ASP A 306 -10.52 37.01 -23.71
CA ASP A 306 -10.44 38.49 -23.85
C ASP A 306 -11.52 39.06 -24.71
N ALA A 307 -12.16 38.27 -25.57
CA ALA A 307 -13.29 38.68 -26.42
C ALA A 307 -14.65 38.52 -25.71
N LEU A 308 -14.68 38.00 -24.51
CA LEU A 308 -15.90 37.74 -23.74
C LEU A 308 -16.39 39.03 -23.07
N ASP A 309 -17.61 39.46 -23.41
CA ASP A 309 -18.28 40.49 -22.64
C ASP A 309 -18.98 39.90 -21.41
N ALA A 310 -18.26 39.86 -20.28
CA ALA A 310 -18.77 39.32 -19.03
C ALA A 310 -19.99 40.08 -18.47
N SER A 311 -20.29 41.31 -18.97
CA SER A 311 -21.46 42.05 -18.54
C SER A 311 -22.78 41.44 -19.03
N LEU A 312 -22.71 40.55 -20.01
CA LEU A 312 -23.85 39.80 -20.53
C LEU A 312 -24.27 38.61 -19.64
N LEU A 313 -23.40 38.17 -18.75
CA LEU A 313 -23.68 37.06 -17.82
C LEU A 313 -24.44 37.56 -16.59
N THR A 314 -25.71 37.91 -16.79
CA THR A 314 -26.56 38.55 -15.77
C THR A 314 -27.52 37.59 -15.07
N ASP A 315 -27.72 36.38 -15.60
CA ASP A 315 -28.60 35.39 -14.98
C ASP A 315 -28.00 34.87 -13.66
N PRO A 316 -28.81 34.76 -12.59
CA PRO A 316 -28.34 34.24 -11.30
C PRO A 316 -27.69 32.85 -11.39
N SER A 317 -28.14 31.99 -12.30
CA SER A 317 -27.57 30.65 -12.50
C SER A 317 -26.19 30.73 -13.17
N GLU A 318 -25.97 31.62 -14.12
CA GLU A 318 -24.66 31.87 -14.74
C GLU A 318 -23.65 32.36 -13.69
N GLN A 319 -24.06 33.33 -12.88
CA GLN A 319 -23.20 33.88 -11.82
C GLN A 319 -22.89 32.83 -10.73
N ALA A 320 -23.86 31.96 -10.37
CA ALA A 320 -23.64 30.88 -9.43
C ALA A 320 -22.64 29.85 -9.98
N LEU A 321 -22.76 29.49 -11.25
CA LEU A 321 -21.83 28.60 -11.93
C LEU A 321 -20.41 29.17 -11.97
N LEU A 322 -20.28 30.47 -12.33
CA LEU A 322 -18.97 31.13 -12.34
C LEU A 322 -18.30 31.16 -10.98
N ARG A 323 -19.07 31.42 -9.90
CA ARG A 323 -18.54 31.35 -8.53
C ARG A 323 -18.09 29.95 -8.16
N LEU A 324 -18.87 28.94 -8.53
CA LEU A 324 -18.52 27.56 -8.28
C LEU A 324 -17.24 27.14 -9.01
N LEU A 325 -17.14 27.50 -10.29
CA LEU A 325 -15.95 27.24 -11.10
C LEU A 325 -14.70 27.97 -10.58
N SER A 326 -14.86 29.22 -10.09
CA SER A 326 -13.75 29.99 -9.52
C SER A 326 -13.28 29.45 -8.17
N ALA A 327 -14.12 28.71 -7.45
CA ALA A 327 -13.78 28.06 -6.19
C ALA A 327 -13.20 26.63 -6.37
N PHE A 328 -13.23 26.10 -7.58
CA PHE A 328 -12.63 24.82 -7.90
C PHE A 328 -11.10 24.95 -7.93
N PRO A 329 -10.34 24.07 -7.21
CA PRO A 329 -8.89 24.16 -7.09
C PRO A 329 -8.16 23.90 -8.41
#